data_42d29441bbd2ce4269c461a57a118adb
#
_entry.id   42d29441bbd2ce4269c461a57a118adb
#
_cell.length_a   1.000
_cell.length_b   1.000
_cell.length_c   1.000
_cell.angle_alpha   90.00
_cell.angle_beta   90.00
_cell.angle_gamma   90.00
#
_symmetry.space_group_name_H-M   'P 1'
#
loop_
_entity.id
_entity.type
_entity.pdbx_description
1 polymer ?
#
loop_
_entity_poly.entity_id
_entity_poly.type
_entity_poly.pdbx_seq_one_letter_code
_entity_poly.pdbx_strand_id
1 'polypeptide(L)'
;MVKKIKIGIIQSKISSNIKENLDLAIKNIKKAASKKAKIVCLPELFLSNYFCQTENHSNFRLAEKIPGKTTKIFCDLAKELKIVLIISLFEKKTHGFYHNTSVVINDIGKILSKYRKMHIPDDPGYYEKFYFTPGDLGFK
;
A
#
# COMPACT_ATOMS: atom_id res chain seq x y z
N MET A 1 -9.84 11.65 30.53
CA MET A 1 -8.43 11.56 30.05
C MET A 1 -8.41 11.22 28.55
N VAL A 2 -7.71 12.00 27.75
CA VAL A 2 -7.53 11.71 26.31
C VAL A 2 -6.59 10.51 26.17
N LYS A 3 -7.07 9.42 25.56
CA LYS A 3 -6.26 8.23 25.31
C LYS A 3 -5.30 8.50 24.14
N LYS A 4 -4.00 8.58 24.40
CA LYS A 4 -2.98 8.75 23.35
C LYS A 4 -2.77 7.42 22.62
N ILE A 5 -2.77 7.46 21.27
CA ILE A 5 -2.46 6.32 20.41
C ILE A 5 -1.13 6.59 19.71
N LYS A 6 -0.21 5.63 19.78
CA LYS A 6 1.07 5.69 19.08
C LYS A 6 0.88 5.23 17.64
N ILE A 7 1.33 6.06 16.68
CA ILE A 7 1.32 5.78 15.25
C ILE A 7 2.76 5.51 14.79
N GLY A 8 2.96 4.51 13.94
CA GLY A 8 4.20 4.24 13.23
C GLY A 8 4.09 4.69 11.78
N ILE A 9 4.95 5.59 11.35
CA ILE A 9 5.10 5.97 9.94
C ILE A 9 6.40 5.36 9.45
N ILE A 10 6.31 4.51 8.41
CA ILE A 10 7.48 3.85 7.83
C ILE A 10 8.01 4.71 6.69
N GLN A 11 9.29 5.07 6.79
CA GLN A 11 10.06 5.69 5.72
C GLN A 11 11.23 4.76 5.40
N SER A 12 11.34 4.28 4.18
CA SER A 12 12.40 3.36 3.77
C SER A 12 12.87 3.62 2.35
N LYS A 13 14.13 3.29 2.10
CA LYS A 13 14.64 3.22 0.73
C LYS A 13 14.00 2.02 0.05
N ILE A 14 13.54 2.20 -1.19
CA ILE A 14 12.96 1.15 -2.03
C ILE A 14 14.01 0.69 -3.04
N SER A 15 14.12 -0.62 -3.23
CA SER A 15 14.96 -1.26 -4.24
C SER A 15 14.14 -1.68 -5.47
N SER A 16 14.80 -2.11 -6.54
CA SER A 16 14.14 -2.70 -7.70
C SER A 16 13.60 -4.12 -7.44
N ASN A 17 13.94 -4.72 -6.30
CA ASN A 17 13.54 -6.08 -5.94
C ASN A 17 12.31 -6.06 -5.03
N ILE A 18 11.16 -6.52 -5.56
CA ILE A 18 9.88 -6.56 -4.84
C ILE A 18 9.98 -7.38 -3.55
N LYS A 19 10.71 -8.50 -3.58
CA LYS A 19 10.85 -9.36 -2.39
C LYS A 19 11.61 -8.64 -1.27
N GLU A 20 12.69 -7.96 -1.60
CA GLU A 20 13.45 -7.17 -0.62
C GLU A 20 12.60 -6.06 0.00
N ASN A 21 11.81 -5.36 -0.83
CA ASN A 21 10.90 -4.31 -0.36
C ASN A 21 9.83 -4.87 0.58
N LEU A 22 9.24 -6.01 0.23
CA LEU A 22 8.26 -6.69 1.07
C LEU A 22 8.88 -7.12 2.41
N ASP A 23 10.05 -7.76 2.39
CA ASP A 23 10.75 -8.22 3.59
C ASP A 23 11.14 -7.02 4.49
N LEU A 24 11.59 -5.92 3.89
CA LEU A 24 11.91 -4.68 4.61
C LEU A 24 10.67 -4.04 5.23
N ALA A 25 9.53 -4.01 4.51
CA ALA A 25 8.27 -3.51 5.04
C ALA A 25 7.82 -4.33 6.25
N ILE A 26 7.83 -5.65 6.17
CA ILE A 26 7.49 -6.56 7.28
C ILE A 26 8.41 -6.31 8.49
N LYS A 27 9.72 -6.22 8.26
CA LYS A 27 10.71 -5.92 9.32
C LYS A 27 10.41 -4.60 10.03
N ASN A 28 10.13 -3.55 9.26
CA ASN A 28 9.85 -2.22 9.81
C ASN A 28 8.51 -2.16 10.55
N ILE A 29 7.47 -2.85 10.06
CA ILE A 29 6.20 -2.99 10.76
C ILE A 29 6.40 -3.69 12.12
N LYS A 30 7.11 -4.81 12.15
CA LYS A 30 7.44 -5.53 13.41
C LYS A 30 8.20 -4.63 14.38
N LYS A 31 9.16 -3.82 13.88
CA LYS A 31 9.88 -2.82 14.69
C LYS A 31 8.96 -1.72 15.23
N ALA A 32 8.00 -1.23 14.45
CA ALA A 32 7.03 -0.23 14.93
C ALA A 32 6.10 -0.82 16.00
N ALA A 33 5.60 -2.05 15.78
CA ALA A 33 4.76 -2.77 16.73
C ALA A 33 5.47 -3.04 18.06
N SER A 34 6.77 -3.44 18.03
CA SER A 34 7.58 -3.63 19.25
C SER A 34 7.74 -2.34 20.07
N LYS A 35 7.68 -1.18 19.40
CA LYS A 35 7.64 0.16 20.03
C LYS A 35 6.24 0.59 20.45
N LYS A 36 5.26 -0.35 20.48
CA LYS A 36 3.88 -0.13 20.89
C LYS A 36 3.05 0.76 19.94
N ALA A 37 3.41 0.85 18.66
CA ALA A 37 2.53 1.45 17.67
C ALA A 37 1.25 0.62 17.52
N LYS A 38 0.10 1.28 17.41
CA LYS A 38 -1.21 0.66 17.21
C LYS A 38 -1.73 0.82 15.78
N ILE A 39 -1.24 1.81 15.09
CA ILE A 39 -1.50 2.05 13.66
C ILE A 39 -0.15 2.20 12.99
N VAL A 40 0.07 1.50 11.87
CA VAL A 40 1.31 1.61 11.09
C VAL A 40 0.96 1.88 9.64
N CYS A 41 1.59 2.91 9.05
CA CYS A 41 1.40 3.33 7.67
C CYS A 41 2.69 3.09 6.88
N LEU A 42 2.56 2.45 5.71
CA LEU A 42 3.63 2.26 4.74
C LEU A 42 3.65 3.40 3.71
N PRO A 43 4.77 3.60 2.98
CA PRO A 43 4.85 4.52 1.86
C PRO A 43 3.88 4.14 0.73
N GLU A 44 3.56 5.12 -0.12
CA GLU A 44 2.83 4.89 -1.37
C GLU A 44 3.60 3.91 -2.27
N LEU A 45 2.87 2.92 -2.85
CA LEU A 45 3.40 1.93 -3.80
C LEU A 45 4.70 1.25 -3.35
N PHE A 46 4.82 0.96 -2.05
CA PHE A 46 6.05 0.57 -1.35
C PHE A 46 6.74 -0.72 -1.87
N LEU A 47 6.09 -1.49 -2.73
CA LEU A 47 6.64 -2.76 -3.26
C LEU A 47 7.64 -2.55 -4.39
N SER A 48 7.68 -1.39 -5.04
CA SER A 48 8.54 -1.12 -6.18
C SER A 48 9.06 0.30 -6.18
N ASN A 49 10.11 0.57 -6.95
CA ASN A 49 10.45 1.94 -7.29
C ASN A 49 9.22 2.64 -7.90
N TYR A 50 9.15 3.96 -7.76
CA TYR A 50 8.09 4.75 -8.35
C TYR A 50 8.18 4.68 -9.90
N PHE A 51 7.40 3.77 -10.48
CA PHE A 51 7.47 3.41 -11.90
C PHE A 51 6.79 4.44 -12.82
N CYS A 52 6.02 5.36 -12.26
CA CYS A 52 5.30 6.39 -13.04
C CYS A 52 6.22 7.50 -13.58
N GLN A 53 7.53 7.41 -13.39
CA GLN A 53 8.51 8.31 -14.01
C GLN A 53 8.61 8.12 -15.53
N THR A 54 8.15 6.98 -16.04
CA THR A 54 8.16 6.63 -17.46
C THR A 54 6.89 5.87 -17.82
N GLU A 55 6.45 5.99 -19.09
CA GLU A 55 5.35 5.22 -19.65
C GLU A 55 5.89 3.87 -20.17
N ASN A 56 5.75 2.81 -19.38
CA ASN A 56 6.26 1.48 -19.72
C ASN A 56 5.23 0.40 -19.44
N HIS A 57 4.68 -0.21 -20.48
CA HIS A 57 3.67 -1.27 -20.38
C HIS A 57 4.11 -2.46 -19.55
N SER A 58 5.42 -2.76 -19.47
CA SER A 58 5.91 -3.88 -18.65
C SER A 58 5.62 -3.71 -17.16
N ASN A 59 5.40 -2.47 -16.68
CA ASN A 59 5.11 -2.20 -15.27
C ASN A 59 3.70 -2.65 -14.85
N PHE A 60 2.76 -2.89 -15.78
CA PHE A 60 1.45 -3.45 -15.44
C PHE A 60 1.52 -4.84 -14.81
N ARG A 61 2.64 -5.57 -14.97
CA ARG A 61 2.90 -6.83 -14.25
C ARG A 61 3.05 -6.67 -12.74
N LEU A 62 3.30 -5.44 -12.25
CA LEU A 62 3.39 -5.13 -10.82
C LEU A 62 2.02 -5.07 -10.14
N ALA A 63 0.94 -4.95 -10.93
CA ALA A 63 -0.40 -4.82 -10.40
C ALA A 63 -0.94 -6.17 -9.91
N GLU A 64 -1.65 -6.14 -8.78
CA GLU A 64 -2.31 -7.31 -8.21
C GLU A 64 -3.78 -7.04 -7.87
N LYS A 65 -4.58 -8.09 -7.74
CA LYS A 65 -5.95 -7.98 -7.24
C LYS A 65 -5.96 -7.65 -5.75
N ILE A 66 -6.99 -6.92 -5.30
CA ILE A 66 -7.26 -6.67 -3.88
C ILE A 66 -8.68 -7.20 -3.56
N PRO A 67 -8.80 -8.24 -2.72
CA PRO A 67 -7.76 -9.02 -2.02
C PRO A 67 -6.86 -9.81 -2.96
N GLY A 68 -5.58 -9.93 -2.59
CA GLY A 68 -4.56 -10.64 -3.34
C GLY A 68 -3.43 -11.16 -2.44
N LYS A 69 -2.33 -11.57 -3.05
CA LYS A 69 -1.20 -12.17 -2.35
C LYS A 69 -0.61 -11.24 -1.28
N THR A 70 -0.37 -9.99 -1.63
CA THR A 70 0.22 -9.01 -0.70
C THR A 70 -0.74 -8.68 0.43
N THR A 71 -2.02 -8.40 0.13
CA THR A 71 -3.00 -8.13 1.19
C THR A 71 -3.16 -9.29 2.15
N LYS A 72 -3.08 -10.55 1.67
CA LYS A 72 -3.11 -11.72 2.56
C LYS A 72 -1.97 -11.71 3.57
N ILE A 73 -0.73 -11.47 3.12
CA ILE A 73 0.45 -11.38 4.00
C ILE A 73 0.24 -10.32 5.07
N PHE A 74 -0.24 -9.13 4.71
CA PHE A 74 -0.44 -8.05 5.66
C PHE A 74 -1.67 -8.23 6.56
N CYS A 75 -2.70 -8.94 6.11
CA CYS A 75 -3.81 -9.36 6.97
C CYS A 75 -3.32 -10.32 8.08
N ASP A 76 -2.53 -11.32 7.71
CA ASP A 76 -1.95 -12.26 8.67
C ASP A 76 -1.02 -11.53 9.66
N LEU A 77 -0.18 -10.60 9.17
CA LEU A 77 0.74 -9.79 10.00
C LEU A 77 -0.01 -8.83 10.94
N ALA A 78 -1.06 -8.15 10.47
CA ALA A 78 -1.87 -7.25 11.27
C ALA A 78 -2.53 -7.99 12.44
N LYS A 79 -3.05 -9.19 12.18
CA LYS A 79 -3.63 -10.08 13.18
C LYS A 79 -2.59 -10.57 14.18
N GLU A 80 -1.41 -11.03 13.71
CA GLU A 80 -0.30 -11.47 14.56
C GLU A 80 0.12 -10.38 15.55
N LEU A 81 0.30 -9.16 15.06
CA LEU A 81 0.83 -8.04 15.83
C LEU A 81 -0.25 -7.23 16.57
N LYS A 82 -1.54 -7.50 16.32
CA LYS A 82 -2.70 -6.77 16.88
C LYS A 82 -2.60 -5.25 16.65
N ILE A 83 -2.37 -4.87 15.39
CA ILE A 83 -2.23 -3.50 14.93
C ILE A 83 -3.08 -3.24 13.69
N VAL A 84 -3.41 -1.97 13.45
CA VAL A 84 -4.00 -1.52 12.19
C VAL A 84 -2.88 -1.22 11.20
N LEU A 85 -3.01 -1.70 9.97
CA LEU A 85 -2.08 -1.40 8.87
C LEU A 85 -2.77 -0.57 7.79
N ILE A 86 -2.05 0.43 7.29
CA ILE A 86 -2.41 1.21 6.11
C ILE A 86 -1.32 0.97 5.07
N ILE A 87 -1.70 0.36 3.95
CA ILE A 87 -0.78 -0.01 2.87
C ILE A 87 -1.28 0.54 1.54
N SER A 88 -0.38 0.82 0.60
CA SER A 88 -0.70 1.30 -0.74
C SER A 88 -0.19 0.34 -1.80
N LEU A 89 -1.05 -0.02 -2.76
CA LEU A 89 -0.78 -1.05 -3.77
C LEU A 89 -1.22 -0.59 -5.18
N PHE A 90 -0.54 -1.11 -6.19
CA PHE A 90 -0.99 -1.05 -7.57
C PHE A 90 -2.09 -2.11 -7.77
N GLU A 91 -3.36 -1.67 -7.74
CA GLU A 91 -4.52 -2.57 -7.85
C GLU A 91 -4.85 -2.88 -9.31
N LYS A 92 -4.98 -4.15 -9.66
CA LYS A 92 -5.65 -4.62 -10.87
C LYS A 92 -7.11 -4.94 -10.56
N LYS A 93 -8.04 -4.02 -10.85
CA LYS A 93 -9.48 -4.24 -10.67
C LYS A 93 -9.99 -5.29 -11.65
N THR A 94 -9.71 -5.08 -12.93
CA THR A 94 -9.99 -5.99 -14.03
C THR A 94 -9.03 -5.72 -15.18
N HIS A 95 -9.15 -6.40 -16.29
CA HIS A 95 -8.33 -6.14 -17.48
C HIS A 95 -8.56 -4.70 -17.97
N GLY A 96 -7.50 -3.93 -18.16
CA GLY A 96 -7.55 -2.53 -18.60
C GLY A 96 -7.90 -1.51 -17.50
N PHE A 97 -8.27 -1.93 -16.27
CA PHE A 97 -8.62 -1.02 -15.18
C PHE A 97 -7.71 -1.24 -13.97
N TYR A 98 -6.90 -0.24 -13.69
CA TYR A 98 -5.90 -0.27 -12.63
C TYR A 98 -6.02 0.98 -11.77
N HIS A 99 -5.70 0.85 -10.47
CA HIS A 99 -5.80 1.96 -9.53
C HIS A 99 -4.58 2.02 -8.60
N ASN A 100 -4.24 3.21 -8.16
CA ASN A 100 -3.41 3.42 -6.98
C ASN A 100 -4.33 3.34 -5.76
N THR A 101 -4.18 2.29 -4.95
CA THR A 101 -5.17 1.95 -3.94
C THR A 101 -4.54 1.86 -2.56
N SER A 102 -5.08 2.64 -1.62
CA SER A 102 -4.80 2.49 -0.18
C SER A 102 -5.76 1.48 0.43
N VAL A 103 -5.25 0.62 1.29
CA VAL A 103 -6.00 -0.43 1.98
C VAL A 103 -5.80 -0.29 3.48
N VAL A 104 -6.90 -0.28 4.23
CA VAL A 104 -6.88 -0.31 5.70
C VAL A 104 -7.21 -1.72 6.17
N ILE A 105 -6.31 -2.30 6.95
CA ILE A 105 -6.44 -3.63 7.55
C ILE A 105 -6.50 -3.48 9.07
N ASN A 106 -7.51 -4.09 9.72
CA ASN A 106 -7.65 -3.99 11.16
C ASN A 106 -6.77 -5.01 11.91
N ASP A 107 -6.76 -4.89 13.24
CA ASP A 107 -5.98 -5.70 14.18
C ASP A 107 -6.43 -7.18 14.30
N ILE A 108 -7.53 -7.54 13.65
CA ILE A 108 -7.97 -8.95 13.50
C ILE A 108 -7.70 -9.49 12.09
N GLY A 109 -6.98 -8.74 11.24
CA GLY A 109 -6.56 -9.15 9.91
C GLY A 109 -7.65 -9.05 8.83
N LYS A 110 -8.67 -8.20 9.01
CA LYS A 110 -9.71 -7.95 8.01
C LYS A 110 -9.45 -6.64 7.28
N ILE A 111 -9.64 -6.63 5.96
CA ILE A 111 -9.69 -5.39 5.18
C ILE A 111 -10.95 -4.63 5.57
N LEU A 112 -10.79 -3.44 6.17
CA LEU A 112 -11.88 -2.57 6.57
C LEU A 112 -12.38 -1.71 5.40
N SER A 113 -11.45 -1.13 4.67
CA SER A 113 -11.78 -0.26 3.55
C SER A 113 -10.67 -0.22 2.51
N LYS A 114 -11.06 0.25 1.32
CA LYS A 114 -10.15 0.61 0.22
C LYS A 114 -10.47 2.03 -0.24
N TYR A 115 -9.44 2.83 -0.47
CA TYR A 115 -9.54 4.11 -1.15
C TYR A 115 -8.71 4.04 -2.43
N ARG A 116 -9.33 4.30 -3.56
CA ARG A 116 -8.67 4.46 -4.85
C ARG A 116 -8.39 5.94 -5.08
N LYS A 117 -7.13 6.30 -5.32
CA LYS A 117 -6.70 7.69 -5.59
C LYS A 117 -7.57 8.29 -6.69
N MET A 118 -8.29 9.39 -6.39
CA MET A 118 -9.24 10.01 -7.32
C MET A 118 -8.57 11.03 -8.23
N HIS A 119 -7.64 11.82 -7.69
CA HIS A 119 -6.93 12.86 -8.43
C HIS A 119 -5.59 12.30 -8.91
N ILE A 120 -5.49 11.98 -10.19
CA ILE A 120 -4.32 11.33 -10.78
C ILE A 120 -3.49 12.41 -11.50
N PRO A 121 -2.24 12.67 -11.06
CA PRO A 121 -1.35 13.60 -11.75
C PRO A 121 -0.90 13.10 -13.11
N ASP A 122 -0.50 14.02 -13.96
CA ASP A 122 -0.01 13.74 -15.30
C ASP A 122 1.00 14.83 -15.73
N ASP A 123 2.12 14.87 -15.04
CA ASP A 123 3.19 15.82 -15.25
C ASP A 123 4.48 15.11 -15.67
N PRO A 124 5.47 15.78 -16.25
CA PRO A 124 6.77 15.18 -16.56
C PRO A 124 7.40 14.50 -15.34
N GLY A 125 7.67 13.20 -15.44
CA GLY A 125 8.16 12.36 -14.36
C GLY A 125 7.08 11.86 -13.38
N TYR A 126 5.80 12.16 -13.64
CA TYR A 126 4.63 11.74 -12.86
C TYR A 126 3.50 11.27 -13.77
N TYR A 127 3.80 10.37 -14.71
CA TYR A 127 2.86 9.86 -15.72
C TYR A 127 1.87 8.86 -15.12
N GLU A 128 1.19 9.26 -14.05
CA GLU A 128 0.28 8.36 -13.34
C GLU A 128 -0.97 8.03 -14.15
N LYS A 129 -1.45 8.93 -15.01
CA LYS A 129 -2.60 8.66 -15.90
C LYS A 129 -2.36 7.55 -16.91
N PHE A 130 -1.10 7.28 -17.27
CA PHE A 130 -0.77 6.14 -18.10
C PHE A 130 -1.09 4.80 -17.40
N TYR A 131 -0.98 4.75 -16.07
CA TYR A 131 -1.16 3.54 -15.27
C TYR A 131 -2.50 3.45 -14.57
N PHE A 132 -3.03 4.56 -14.05
CA PHE A 132 -4.13 4.53 -13.11
C PHE A 132 -5.39 5.18 -13.66
N THR A 133 -6.49 4.45 -13.54
CA THR A 133 -7.84 5.00 -13.67
C THR A 133 -8.18 5.78 -12.39
N PRO A 134 -8.81 6.96 -12.47
CA PRO A 134 -9.32 7.68 -11.32
C PRO A 134 -10.18 6.80 -10.41
N GLY A 135 -10.09 7.03 -9.11
CA GLY A 135 -10.81 6.26 -8.11
C GLY A 135 -12.32 6.43 -8.21
N ASP A 136 -13.03 5.32 -7.97
CA ASP A 136 -14.49 5.19 -8.11
C ASP A 136 -15.20 4.78 -6.81
N LEU A 137 -14.49 4.78 -5.67
CA LEU A 137 -15.02 4.36 -4.37
C LEU A 137 -15.44 5.52 -3.47
N GLY A 138 -15.18 6.77 -3.87
CA GLY A 138 -15.36 7.95 -3.04
C GLY A 138 -14.33 8.04 -1.89
N PHE A 139 -14.51 9.02 -1.01
CA PHE A 139 -13.73 9.15 0.22
C PHE A 139 -14.18 8.11 1.24
N LYS A 140 -13.23 7.59 2.03
CA LYS A 140 -13.45 6.53 3.05
C LYS A 140 -12.84 6.95 4.39
#